data_401b9165200c1837bc68c5afbd0f3f25
#
_entry.id   401b9165200c1837bc68c5afbd0f3f25
#
_cell.length_a   1.000
_cell.length_b   1.000
_cell.length_c   1.000
_cell.angle_alpha   90.00
_cell.angle_beta   90.00
_cell.angle_gamma   90.00
#
_symmetry.space_group_name_H-M   'P 1'
#
loop_
_entity.id
_entity.type
_entity.pdbx_description
1 polymer ?
#
loop_
_entity_poly.entity_id
_entity_poly.type
_entity_poly.pdbx_seq_one_letter_code
_entity_poly.pdbx_strand_id
1 'polypeptide(L)'
;MPRETVKKEITDADVKRKAVKLVVSHLVKKLPEENFTGSEAILNWIVQFEELLEKPEFVISEYYDMRRELNDIIERQYDEGLRFRLRDSWYSLGKALDKKVKIN
;
A
#
# COMPACT_ATOMS: atom_id res chain seq x y z
N MET A 1 -9.46 -13.98 -36.36
CA MET A 1 -9.12 -13.98 -35.62
C MET A 1 -9.07 -13.71 -34.87
N PRO A 2 -8.98 -13.73 -34.41
CA PRO A 2 -8.90 -13.52 -33.43
C PRO A 2 -8.52 -12.96 -32.81
N ARG A 3 -8.43 -12.62 -32.28
CA ARG A 3 -8.10 -12.17 -31.55
C ARG A 3 -7.59 -12.16 -30.92
N GLU A 4 -7.39 -11.92 -31.23
CA GLU A 4 -6.60 -11.99 -30.53
C GLU A 4 -6.53 -11.50 -29.50
N THR A 5 -6.52 -12.02 -28.90
CA THR A 5 -6.41 -11.67 -27.54
C THR A 5 -5.01 -11.23 -27.28
N VAL A 6 -4.84 -9.97 -27.28
CA VAL A 6 -3.61 -9.43 -26.83
C VAL A 6 -3.48 -9.83 -25.38
N LYS A 7 -2.65 -10.78 -25.15
CA LYS A 7 -2.25 -11.08 -23.82
C LYS A 7 -1.50 -9.89 -23.33
N LYS A 8 -2.13 -9.16 -22.46
CA LYS A 8 -1.49 -8.03 -21.84
C LYS A 8 -0.30 -8.56 -21.04
N GLU A 9 0.88 -8.14 -21.41
CA GLU A 9 2.07 -8.50 -20.67
C GLU A 9 2.02 -7.90 -19.28
N ILE A 10 2.16 -8.76 -18.27
CA ILE A 10 2.18 -8.31 -16.89
C ILE A 10 3.55 -7.69 -16.61
N THR A 11 3.56 -6.46 -16.16
CA THR A 11 4.79 -5.74 -15.85
C THR A 11 5.09 -5.79 -14.36
N ASP A 12 6.32 -5.44 -13.98
CA ASP A 12 6.67 -5.31 -12.57
C ASP A 12 5.76 -4.31 -11.88
N ALA A 13 5.42 -3.21 -12.57
CA ALA A 13 4.50 -2.21 -12.03
C ALA A 13 3.14 -2.81 -11.70
N ASP A 14 2.63 -3.67 -12.58
CA ASP A 14 1.35 -4.33 -12.34
C ASP A 14 1.40 -5.22 -11.11
N VAL A 15 2.47 -5.99 -10.97
CA VAL A 15 2.65 -6.89 -9.83
C VAL A 15 2.75 -6.08 -8.52
N LYS A 16 3.53 -5.02 -8.54
CA LYS A 16 3.69 -4.16 -7.37
C LYS A 16 2.37 -3.49 -6.98
N ARG A 17 1.66 -2.95 -7.96
CA ARG A 17 0.40 -2.27 -7.70
C ARG A 17 -0.61 -3.20 -7.05
N LYS A 18 -0.73 -4.42 -7.56
CA LYS A 18 -1.64 -5.40 -7.00
C LYS A 18 -1.26 -5.78 -5.57
N ALA A 19 0.03 -6.00 -5.34
CA ALA A 19 0.50 -6.35 -4.00
C ALA A 19 0.29 -5.22 -3.00
N VAL A 20 0.56 -3.99 -3.41
CA VAL A 20 0.36 -2.80 -2.57
C VAL A 20 -1.13 -2.65 -2.22
N LYS A 21 -1.99 -2.87 -3.20
CA LYS A 21 -3.44 -2.79 -2.98
C LYS A 21 -3.89 -3.76 -1.89
N LEU A 22 -3.35 -4.97 -1.90
CA LEU A 22 -3.65 -5.96 -0.87
C LEU A 22 -3.17 -5.52 0.50
N VAL A 23 -1.98 -4.94 0.58
CA VAL A 23 -1.44 -4.44 1.85
C VAL A 23 -2.36 -3.38 2.44
N VAL A 24 -2.79 -2.42 1.63
CA VAL A 24 -3.68 -1.36 2.11
C VAL A 24 -5.02 -1.93 2.54
N SER A 25 -5.55 -2.88 1.79
CA SER A 25 -6.80 -3.55 2.14
C SER A 25 -6.71 -4.23 3.50
N HIS A 26 -5.61 -4.93 3.76
CA HIS A 26 -5.38 -5.58 5.04
C HIS A 26 -5.20 -4.58 6.17
N LEU A 27 -4.52 -3.46 5.88
CA LEU A 27 -4.33 -2.41 6.87
C LEU A 27 -5.67 -1.86 7.32
N VAL A 28 -6.55 -1.55 6.39
CA VAL A 28 -7.87 -1.01 6.71
C VAL A 28 -8.62 -1.95 7.65
N LYS A 29 -8.52 -3.26 7.41
CA LYS A 29 -9.20 -4.25 8.24
C LYS A 29 -8.63 -4.35 9.64
N LYS A 30 -7.38 -3.95 9.84
CA LYS A 30 -6.73 -3.99 11.15
C LYS A 30 -7.03 -2.78 12.02
N LEU A 31 -7.60 -1.74 11.44
CA LEU A 31 -7.87 -0.51 12.19
C LEU A 31 -9.08 -0.69 13.09
N PRO A 32 -9.07 -0.05 14.29
CA PRO A 32 -10.25 -0.07 15.14
C PRO A 32 -11.43 0.60 14.43
N GLU A 33 -12.63 0.11 14.70
CA GLU A 33 -13.84 0.68 14.12
C GLU A 33 -14.16 2.05 14.70
N GLU A 34 -13.80 2.23 15.98
CA GLU A 34 -14.02 3.50 16.65
C GLU A 34 -12.87 4.46 16.41
N ASN A 35 -13.13 5.73 16.60
CA ASN A 35 -12.07 6.73 16.51
C ASN A 35 -10.99 6.45 17.54
N PHE A 36 -9.77 6.59 17.14
CA PHE A 36 -8.63 6.37 18.00
C PHE A 36 -7.65 7.53 17.83
N THR A 37 -6.73 7.68 18.79
CA THR A 37 -5.75 8.75 18.73
C THR A 37 -4.92 8.63 17.44
N GLY A 38 -4.91 9.71 16.66
CA GLY A 38 -4.17 9.72 15.40
C GLY A 38 -4.94 9.13 14.23
N SER A 39 -6.23 8.78 14.43
CA SER A 39 -7.03 8.18 13.36
C SER A 39 -7.13 9.07 12.13
N GLU A 40 -7.22 10.37 12.35
CA GLU A 40 -7.33 11.30 11.23
C GLU A 40 -6.12 11.22 10.31
N ALA A 41 -4.93 11.15 10.88
CA ALA A 41 -3.71 11.08 10.09
C ALA A 41 -3.64 9.79 9.26
N ILE A 42 -4.00 8.66 9.87
CA ILE A 42 -3.92 7.38 9.15
C ILE A 42 -5.02 7.27 8.10
N LEU A 43 -6.21 7.78 8.38
CA LEU A 43 -7.30 7.75 7.41
C LEU A 43 -7.00 8.65 6.22
N ASN A 44 -6.43 9.83 6.45
CA ASN A 44 -5.99 10.70 5.36
C ASN A 44 -4.91 10.03 4.52
N TRP A 45 -3.98 9.34 5.18
CA TRP A 45 -2.93 8.61 4.47
C TRP A 45 -3.54 7.54 3.57
N ILE A 46 -4.53 6.81 4.07
CA ILE A 46 -5.20 5.77 3.29
C ILE A 46 -5.86 6.35 2.05
N VAL A 47 -6.59 7.47 2.22
CA VAL A 47 -7.27 8.12 1.10
C VAL A 47 -6.25 8.54 0.04
N GLN A 48 -5.17 9.17 0.45
CA GLN A 48 -4.13 9.61 -0.48
C GLN A 48 -3.49 8.42 -1.20
N PHE A 49 -3.30 7.32 -0.48
CA PHE A 49 -2.72 6.13 -1.08
C PHE A 49 -3.65 5.51 -2.11
N GLU A 50 -4.95 5.48 -1.81
CA GLU A 50 -5.93 4.96 -2.74
C GLU A 50 -6.00 5.82 -4.00
N GLU A 51 -5.90 7.15 -3.84
CA GLU A 51 -5.84 8.05 -4.99
C GLU A 51 -4.60 7.79 -5.84
N LEU A 52 -3.49 7.53 -5.19
CA LEU A 52 -2.25 7.21 -5.90
C LEU A 52 -2.41 5.91 -6.70
N LEU A 53 -3.08 4.93 -6.12
CA LEU A 53 -3.31 3.65 -6.80
C LEU A 53 -4.20 3.79 -8.03
N GLU A 54 -5.04 4.82 -8.08
CA GLU A 54 -5.92 5.05 -9.22
C GLU A 54 -5.24 5.74 -10.38
N LYS A 55 -4.07 6.30 -10.18
CA LYS A 55 -3.35 6.95 -11.28
C LYS A 55 -2.95 5.91 -12.33
N PRO A 56 -3.06 6.28 -13.62
CA PRO A 56 -2.69 5.34 -14.68
C PRO A 56 -1.20 5.01 -14.68
N GLU A 57 -0.36 5.94 -14.27
CA GLU A 57 1.07 5.71 -14.23
C GLU A 57 1.49 5.21 -12.86
N PHE A 58 2.47 4.33 -12.86
CA PHE A 58 3.06 3.83 -11.63
C PHE A 58 4.45 4.47 -11.45
N VAL A 59 4.53 5.41 -10.52
CA VAL A 59 5.79 6.07 -10.20
C VAL A 59 6.22 5.60 -8.83
N ILE A 60 7.20 4.70 -8.80
CA ILE A 60 7.56 4.00 -7.57
C ILE A 60 8.02 4.95 -6.45
N SER A 61 8.67 6.06 -6.82
CA SER A 61 9.14 7.03 -5.83
C SER A 61 7.98 7.62 -5.02
N GLU A 62 6.81 7.79 -5.65
CA GLU A 62 5.63 8.28 -4.94
C GLU A 62 5.16 7.30 -3.88
N TYR A 63 5.30 6.00 -4.17
CA TYR A 63 4.93 4.95 -3.21
C TYR A 63 5.91 4.90 -2.04
N TYR A 64 7.19 5.09 -2.31
CA TYR A 64 8.19 5.16 -1.24
C TYR A 64 7.97 6.39 -0.36
N ASP A 65 7.57 7.51 -0.95
CA ASP A 65 7.25 8.72 -0.20
C ASP A 65 6.07 8.45 0.74
N MET A 66 5.03 7.78 0.24
CA MET A 66 3.88 7.42 1.06
C MET A 66 4.27 6.47 2.18
N ARG A 67 5.17 5.54 1.90
CA ARG A 67 5.65 4.62 2.91
C ARG A 67 6.42 5.35 4.00
N ARG A 68 7.19 6.36 3.64
CA ARG A 68 7.92 7.18 4.60
C ARG A 68 6.96 7.95 5.50
N GLU A 69 5.90 8.49 4.91
CA GLU A 69 4.87 9.17 5.69
C GLU A 69 4.18 8.23 6.68
N LEU A 70 3.93 7.00 6.25
CA LEU A 70 3.35 5.99 7.15
C LEU A 70 4.26 5.74 8.34
N ASN A 71 5.55 5.65 8.12
CA ASN A 71 6.51 5.48 9.21
C ASN A 71 6.42 6.62 10.21
N ASP A 72 6.30 7.85 9.73
CA ASP A 72 6.16 9.01 10.61
C ASP A 72 4.87 8.92 11.44
N ILE A 73 3.79 8.48 10.83
CA ILE A 73 2.52 8.29 11.53
C ILE A 73 2.66 7.22 12.60
N ILE A 74 3.34 6.12 12.27
CA ILE A 74 3.57 5.02 13.22
C ILE A 74 4.33 5.52 14.44
N GLU A 75 5.36 6.34 14.22
CA GLU A 75 6.20 6.82 15.32
C GLU A 75 5.47 7.78 16.26
N ARG A 76 4.38 8.38 15.79
CA ARG A 76 3.57 9.27 16.61
C ARG A 76 2.43 8.55 17.32
N GLN A 77 2.26 7.25 17.05
CA GLN A 77 1.15 6.49 17.63
C GLN A 77 1.51 6.05 19.04
N TYR A 78 0.65 6.37 20.01
CA TYR A 78 0.86 6.03 21.41
C TYR A 78 0.49 4.58 21.73
N ASP A 79 -0.54 4.06 21.08
CA ASP A 79 -1.00 2.70 21.35
C ASP A 79 -0.01 1.70 20.76
N GLU A 80 0.64 0.93 21.63
CA GLU A 80 1.65 -0.01 21.19
C GLU A 80 1.09 -1.12 20.31
N GLY A 81 -0.10 -1.61 20.61
CA GLY A 81 -0.72 -2.65 19.82
C GLY A 81 -1.03 -2.17 18.41
N LEU A 82 -1.57 -0.97 18.30
CA LEU A 82 -1.88 -0.38 17.00
C LEU A 82 -0.58 -0.06 16.26
N ARG A 83 0.41 0.48 16.97
CA ARG A 83 1.70 0.78 16.35
C ARG A 83 2.34 -0.48 15.77
N PHE A 84 2.25 -1.59 16.50
CA PHE A 84 2.78 -2.86 16.02
C PHE A 84 2.09 -3.31 14.74
N ARG A 85 0.75 -3.22 14.69
CA ARG A 85 0.00 -3.61 13.50
C ARG A 85 0.32 -2.73 12.31
N LEU A 86 0.45 -1.43 12.53
CA LEU A 86 0.81 -0.50 11.47
C LEU A 86 2.21 -0.77 10.95
N ARG A 87 3.14 -1.08 11.85
CA ARG A 87 4.51 -1.39 11.47
C ARG A 87 4.57 -2.67 10.64
N ASP A 88 3.74 -3.64 10.97
CA ASP A 88 3.64 -4.87 10.18
C ASP A 88 3.20 -4.55 8.75
N SER A 89 2.21 -3.68 8.61
CA SER A 89 1.77 -3.23 7.29
C SER A 89 2.88 -2.46 6.56
N TRP A 90 3.65 -1.67 7.29
CA TRP A 90 4.76 -0.93 6.71
C TRP A 90 5.81 -1.87 6.13
N TYR A 91 6.13 -2.95 6.85
CA TYR A 91 7.05 -3.97 6.32
C TYR A 91 6.47 -4.66 5.10
N SER A 92 5.19 -5.01 5.16
CA SER A 92 4.52 -5.66 4.03
C SER A 92 4.51 -4.76 2.80
N LEU A 93 4.33 -3.46 3.01
CA LEU A 93 4.35 -2.49 1.93
C LEU A 93 5.72 -2.46 1.25
N GLY A 94 6.79 -2.51 2.03
CA GLY A 94 8.14 -2.58 1.47
C GLY A 94 8.34 -3.82 0.62
N LYS A 95 7.87 -4.95 1.11
CA LYS A 95 7.97 -6.20 0.36
C LYS A 95 7.14 -6.15 -0.93
N ALA A 96 5.97 -5.53 -0.86
CA ALA A 96 5.12 -5.38 -2.03
C ALA A 96 5.80 -4.54 -3.12
N LEU A 97 6.49 -3.50 -2.71
CA LEU A 97 7.20 -2.63 -3.66
C LEU A 97 8.43 -3.30 -4.27
N ASP A 98 8.93 -4.36 -3.64
CA ASP A 98 10.06 -5.11 -4.16
C ASP A 98 9.64 -6.25 -5.10
N LYS A 99 8.36 -6.51 -5.20
CA LYS A 99 7.90 -7.62 -6.05
C LYS A 99 8.16 -7.37 -7.53
N LYS A 100 8.47 -8.45 -8.22
CA LYS A 100 8.74 -8.43 -9.66
C LYS A 100 8.01 -9.57 -10.32
N VAL A 101 7.86 -9.46 -11.63
CA VAL A 101 7.30 -10.55 -12.42
C VAL A 101 8.22 -11.76 -12.27
N LYS A 102 7.61 -12.91 -12.00
CA LYS A 102 8.39 -14.14 -11.91
C LYS A 102 8.78 -14.59 -13.30
N ILE A 103 10.06 -14.76 -13.51
CA ILE A 103 10.60 -15.30 -14.74
C ILE A 103 10.99 -16.74 -14.47
N ASN A 104 10.36 -17.64 -15.17
CA ASN A 104 10.71 -19.06 -15.07
C ASN A 104 11.77 -19.40 -16.09
#